data_f020fed84c68a052a86fa70c001dd6d1
#
_entry.id   f020fed84c68a052a86fa70c001dd6d1
#
_cell.length_a   1.000
_cell.length_b   1.000
_cell.length_c   1.000
_cell.angle_alpha   90.00
_cell.angle_beta   90.00
_cell.angle_gamma   90.00
#
_symmetry.space_group_name_H-M   'P 1'
#
loop_
_entity.id
_entity.type
_entity.pdbx_description
1 polymer ?
#
loop_
_entity_poly.entity_id
_entity_poly.type
_entity_poly.pdbx_seq_one_letter_code
_entity_poly.pdbx_strand_id
1 'polypeptide(L)'
;LVEGGYKALRQTAIQATIELAQKPIVLIGGCTGSGKTLLVQQQPNGVDLEGLARHRGSAFGRTLQPQLSQASFENLLAAEMLKTDARQELRLWVLEDESRMIGSNHLPECLRERMTQAAIAVVEDPFEIRLERLNEEYFLRMHHDFTHAYGDEQGWQEYCEYLHHGLSAIKRRLGLQRYNELAARLDTALTTQLTTGSTDGHLAWLVPLL
;
A
#
# COMPACT_ATOMS: atom_id res chain seq x y z
N LEU A 1 -1.49 28.75 -18.45
CA LEU A 1 -1.09 27.84 -19.56
C LEU A 1 0.40 27.56 -19.42
N VAL A 2 0.80 26.29 -19.60
CA VAL A 2 2.20 25.90 -19.58
C VAL A 2 2.69 25.84 -21.02
N GLU A 3 3.80 26.52 -21.31
CA GLU A 3 4.46 26.45 -22.61
C GLU A 3 4.92 25.01 -22.88
N GLY A 4 4.63 24.48 -24.06
CA GLY A 4 4.86 23.05 -24.39
C GLY A 4 3.81 22.08 -23.83
N GLY A 5 2.78 22.55 -23.11
CA GLY A 5 1.63 21.75 -22.66
C GLY A 5 1.99 20.60 -21.72
N TYR A 6 1.18 19.52 -21.75
CA TYR A 6 1.36 18.36 -20.88
C TYR A 6 2.72 17.66 -21.08
N LYS A 7 3.23 17.61 -22.32
CA LYS A 7 4.53 16.98 -22.61
C LYS A 7 5.67 17.67 -21.84
N ALA A 8 5.68 18.98 -21.81
CA ALA A 8 6.68 19.75 -21.06
C ALA A 8 6.54 19.54 -19.56
N LEU A 9 5.32 19.56 -19.01
CA LEU A 9 5.06 19.22 -17.60
C LEU A 9 5.56 17.82 -17.23
N ARG A 10 5.26 16.84 -18.06
CA ARG A 10 5.72 15.47 -17.84
C ARG A 10 7.25 15.35 -17.84
N GLN A 11 7.91 16.02 -18.77
CA GLN A 11 9.37 16.04 -18.84
C GLN A 11 9.97 16.70 -17.59
N THR A 12 9.39 17.80 -17.12
CA THR A 12 9.80 18.49 -15.89
C THR A 12 9.63 17.57 -14.68
N ALA A 13 8.52 16.83 -14.58
CA ALA A 13 8.29 15.87 -13.49
C ALA A 13 9.34 14.77 -13.46
N ILE A 14 9.65 14.19 -14.62
CA ILE A 14 10.71 13.15 -14.76
C ILE A 14 12.06 13.71 -14.31
N GLN A 15 12.44 14.90 -14.82
CA GLN A 15 13.71 15.53 -14.49
C GLN A 15 13.81 15.85 -12.99
N ALA A 16 12.76 16.39 -12.40
CA ALA A 16 12.68 16.68 -10.97
C ALA A 16 12.87 15.40 -10.13
N THR A 17 12.22 14.30 -10.51
CA THR A 17 12.40 13.03 -9.81
C THR A 17 13.85 12.54 -9.87
N ILE A 18 14.50 12.64 -11.03
CA ILE A 18 15.93 12.27 -11.20
C ILE A 18 16.83 13.10 -10.28
N GLU A 19 16.63 14.40 -10.23
CA GLU A 19 17.42 15.31 -9.40
C GLU A 19 17.19 15.07 -7.89
N LEU A 20 15.93 14.97 -7.48
CA LEU A 20 15.55 14.79 -6.09
C LEU A 20 15.93 13.40 -5.55
N ALA A 21 15.95 12.37 -6.41
CA ALA A 21 16.40 11.04 -6.04
C ALA A 21 17.91 10.97 -5.72
N GLN A 22 18.71 12.00 -6.05
CA GLN A 22 20.13 12.04 -5.69
C GLN A 22 20.35 12.32 -4.17
N LYS A 23 19.35 12.86 -3.48
CA LYS A 23 19.45 13.08 -2.04
C LYS A 23 19.52 11.75 -1.28
N PRO A 24 20.19 11.72 -0.10
CA PRO A 24 20.20 10.52 0.75
C PRO A 24 18.79 10.03 1.06
N ILE A 25 18.64 8.72 1.24
CA ILE A 25 17.37 8.05 1.54
C ILE A 25 17.57 7.21 2.81
N VAL A 26 16.58 7.22 3.70
CA VAL A 26 16.38 6.24 4.75
C VAL A 26 15.06 5.53 4.48
N LEU A 27 15.07 4.20 4.51
CA LEU A 27 13.89 3.37 4.33
C LEU A 27 13.30 2.97 5.68
N ILE A 28 12.00 2.96 5.78
CA ILE A 28 11.25 2.38 6.89
C ILE A 28 10.78 0.99 6.46
N GLY A 29 11.46 -0.03 6.98
CA GLY A 29 11.13 -1.45 6.79
C GLY A 29 10.33 -2.01 7.95
N GLY A 30 9.85 -3.24 7.82
CA GLY A 30 9.11 -3.98 8.83
C GLY A 30 8.00 -4.83 8.23
N CYS A 31 7.46 -5.74 9.04
CA CYS A 31 6.40 -6.66 8.62
C CYS A 31 5.09 -5.93 8.30
N THR A 32 4.18 -6.61 7.58
CA THR A 32 2.82 -6.12 7.36
C THR A 32 2.11 -5.85 8.69
N GLY A 33 1.44 -4.72 8.81
CA GLY A 33 0.78 -4.26 10.04
C GLY A 33 1.69 -3.58 11.06
N SER A 34 2.99 -3.40 10.79
CA SER A 34 3.91 -2.71 11.73
C SER A 34 3.77 -1.19 11.78
N GLY A 35 2.89 -0.60 10.95
CA GLY A 35 2.65 0.86 10.96
C GLY A 35 3.71 1.69 10.23
N LYS A 36 4.46 1.13 9.30
CA LYS A 36 5.47 1.84 8.50
C LYS A 36 4.95 3.12 7.88
N THR A 37 3.83 3.03 7.18
CA THR A 37 3.20 4.16 6.48
C THR A 37 2.86 5.30 7.42
N LEU A 38 2.35 4.99 8.63
CA LEU A 38 2.07 6.02 9.65
C LEU A 38 3.34 6.74 10.08
N LEU A 39 4.45 6.01 10.23
CA LEU A 39 5.73 6.62 10.59
C LEU A 39 6.27 7.50 9.46
N VAL A 40 6.19 7.05 8.21
CA VAL A 40 6.60 7.85 7.04
C VAL A 40 5.77 9.12 6.95
N GLN A 41 4.44 9.03 7.09
CA GLN A 41 3.52 10.18 7.05
C GLN A 41 3.77 11.21 8.15
N GLN A 42 4.29 10.78 9.32
CA GLN A 42 4.64 11.68 10.43
C GLN A 42 5.97 12.41 10.21
N GLN A 43 6.79 11.97 9.25
CA GLN A 43 8.06 12.64 8.98
C GLN A 43 7.86 13.83 8.04
N PRO A 44 8.44 15.00 8.35
CA PRO A 44 8.32 16.19 7.49
C PRO A 44 8.97 16.00 6.11
N ASN A 45 9.89 15.05 5.99
CA ASN A 45 10.59 14.62 4.79
C ASN A 45 10.15 13.21 4.30
N GLY A 46 9.01 12.74 4.81
CA GLY A 46 8.39 11.48 4.41
C GLY A 46 7.66 11.62 3.07
N VAL A 47 7.74 10.57 2.24
CA VAL A 47 6.92 10.43 1.03
C VAL A 47 6.24 9.08 1.11
N ASP A 48 4.92 9.10 1.25
CA ASP A 48 4.05 7.93 1.31
C ASP A 48 3.86 7.34 -0.10
N LEU A 49 4.73 6.39 -0.44
CA LEU A 49 4.72 5.73 -1.75
C LEU A 49 3.46 4.90 -1.97
N GLU A 50 3.00 4.19 -0.93
CA GLU A 50 1.77 3.37 -0.97
C GLU A 50 0.53 4.25 -1.18
N GLY A 51 0.42 5.35 -0.45
CA GLY A 51 -0.68 6.30 -0.61
C GLY A 51 -0.71 6.94 -2.00
N LEU A 52 0.44 7.36 -2.53
CA LEU A 52 0.57 7.88 -3.89
C LEU A 52 0.19 6.85 -4.96
N ALA A 53 0.53 5.57 -4.74
CA ALA A 53 0.16 4.47 -5.63
C ALA A 53 -1.31 4.03 -5.47
N ARG A 54 -2.01 4.48 -4.42
CA ARG A 54 -3.34 3.98 -4.02
C ARG A 54 -3.36 2.47 -3.81
N HIS A 55 -2.29 1.96 -3.17
CA HIS A 55 -2.12 0.53 -2.96
C HIS A 55 -1.15 0.27 -1.81
N ARG A 56 -1.53 -0.56 -0.85
CA ARG A 56 -0.77 -0.85 0.39
C ARG A 56 0.35 -1.89 0.22
N GLY A 57 1.00 -2.00 -0.92
CA GLY A 57 2.17 -2.89 -1.12
C GLY A 57 1.94 -4.41 -0.92
N SER A 58 0.82 -4.83 -0.33
CA SER A 58 0.50 -6.24 -0.02
C SER A 58 -0.43 -6.90 -1.04
N ALA A 59 -0.65 -8.20 -0.96
CA ALA A 59 -1.65 -8.91 -1.77
C ALA A 59 -3.08 -8.38 -1.53
N PHE A 60 -3.35 -7.88 -0.33
CA PHE A 60 -4.59 -7.21 0.08
C PHE A 60 -4.49 -5.68 0.00
N GLY A 61 -3.53 -5.18 -0.77
CA GLY A 61 -3.21 -3.75 -0.82
C GLY A 61 -4.16 -2.89 -1.65
N ARG A 62 -5.08 -3.48 -2.42
CA ARG A 62 -6.08 -2.72 -3.18
C ARG A 62 -6.89 -1.83 -2.24
N THR A 63 -7.17 -0.61 -2.69
CA THR A 63 -8.08 0.32 -2.03
C THR A 63 -9.38 0.42 -2.82
N LEU A 64 -10.39 1.09 -2.26
CA LEU A 64 -11.65 1.36 -2.95
C LEU A 64 -11.44 2.14 -4.26
N GLN A 65 -10.46 3.05 -4.27
CA GLN A 65 -10.11 3.79 -5.47
C GLN A 65 -9.17 2.97 -6.36
N PRO A 66 -9.40 2.93 -7.68
CA PRO A 66 -8.50 2.25 -8.59
C PRO A 66 -7.11 2.92 -8.58
N GLN A 67 -6.09 2.11 -8.81
CA GLN A 67 -4.74 2.63 -9.00
C GLN A 67 -4.69 3.60 -10.19
N LEU A 68 -3.82 4.57 -10.07
CA LEU A 68 -3.56 5.54 -11.13
C LEU A 68 -2.79 4.88 -12.29
N SER A 69 -2.87 5.51 -13.47
CA SER A 69 -1.94 5.16 -14.54
C SER A 69 -0.50 5.42 -14.10
N GLN A 70 0.45 4.68 -14.68
CA GLN A 70 1.89 4.85 -14.40
C GLN A 70 2.33 6.33 -14.50
N ALA A 71 1.91 7.01 -15.57
CA ALA A 71 2.26 8.41 -15.77
C ALA A 71 1.67 9.34 -14.69
N SER A 72 0.45 9.06 -14.23
CA SER A 72 -0.20 9.84 -13.15
C SER A 72 0.48 9.60 -11.80
N PHE A 73 0.83 8.35 -11.49
CA PHE A 73 1.58 8.02 -10.29
C PHE A 73 2.93 8.74 -10.24
N GLU A 74 3.73 8.66 -11.32
CA GLU A 74 5.04 9.32 -11.38
C GLU A 74 4.93 10.86 -11.31
N ASN A 75 3.89 11.45 -11.91
CA ASN A 75 3.66 12.89 -11.82
C ASN A 75 3.30 13.31 -10.38
N LEU A 76 2.48 12.51 -9.68
CA LEU A 76 2.15 12.78 -8.28
C LEU A 76 3.35 12.62 -7.37
N LEU A 77 4.16 11.58 -7.60
CA LEU A 77 5.40 11.37 -6.86
C LEU A 77 6.36 12.57 -7.03
N ALA A 78 6.59 13.00 -8.27
CA ALA A 78 7.42 14.19 -8.54
C ALA A 78 6.86 15.45 -7.86
N ALA A 79 5.55 15.65 -7.94
CA ALA A 79 4.90 16.81 -7.31
C ALA A 79 5.01 16.78 -5.78
N GLU A 80 4.87 15.61 -5.16
CA GLU A 80 4.99 15.48 -3.72
C GLU A 80 6.45 15.67 -3.26
N MET A 81 7.42 15.09 -3.96
CA MET A 81 8.84 15.31 -3.68
C MET A 81 9.23 16.79 -3.84
N LEU A 82 8.78 17.45 -4.89
CA LEU A 82 9.02 18.90 -5.09
C LEU A 82 8.41 19.76 -3.99
N LYS A 83 7.17 19.49 -3.59
CA LYS A 83 6.50 20.23 -2.51
C LYS A 83 7.19 20.04 -1.18
N THR A 84 7.60 18.82 -0.88
CA THR A 84 8.27 18.47 0.36
C THR A 84 9.67 19.10 0.41
N ASP A 85 10.40 19.09 -0.71
CA ASP A 85 11.72 19.73 -0.81
C ASP A 85 11.64 21.26 -0.68
N ALA A 86 10.64 21.88 -1.30
CA ALA A 86 10.44 23.34 -1.23
C ALA A 86 10.03 23.83 0.17
N ARG A 87 9.41 23.00 0.99
CA ARG A 87 9.01 23.36 2.37
C ARG A 87 10.16 23.34 3.36
N GLN A 88 11.21 22.58 3.06
CA GLN A 88 12.33 22.36 3.95
C GLN A 88 13.61 22.24 3.12
N GLU A 89 14.74 22.71 3.66
CA GLU A 89 16.07 22.34 3.13
C GLU A 89 16.36 20.89 3.46
N LEU A 90 15.74 19.98 2.69
CA LEU A 90 15.82 18.55 2.98
C LEU A 90 17.23 18.02 2.78
N ARG A 91 17.72 17.35 3.84
CA ARG A 91 18.99 16.66 3.81
C ARG A 91 18.85 15.20 3.36
N LEU A 92 17.69 14.58 3.56
CA LEU A 92 17.42 13.19 3.20
C LEU A 92 15.91 12.96 3.03
N TRP A 93 15.54 11.86 2.35
CA TRP A 93 14.17 11.36 2.23
C TRP A 93 13.92 10.23 3.23
N VAL A 94 12.68 10.14 3.74
CA VAL A 94 12.15 8.98 4.45
C VAL A 94 11.08 8.34 3.59
N LEU A 95 11.29 7.08 3.19
CA LEU A 95 10.40 6.32 2.31
C LEU A 95 10.06 4.97 2.94
N GLU A 96 8.97 4.34 2.50
CA GLU A 96 8.73 2.94 2.80
C GLU A 96 9.72 2.04 2.04
N ASP A 97 10.13 0.94 2.69
CA ASP A 97 10.91 -0.13 2.04
C ASP A 97 9.99 -0.94 1.11
N GLU A 98 9.79 -0.40 -0.07
CA GLU A 98 8.94 -0.98 -1.09
C GLU A 98 9.77 -1.67 -2.19
N SER A 99 9.14 -2.69 -2.79
CA SER A 99 9.73 -3.39 -3.93
C SER A 99 9.68 -2.53 -5.20
N ARG A 100 10.15 -3.09 -6.32
CA ARG A 100 10.08 -2.43 -7.64
C ARG A 100 8.68 -1.98 -8.01
N MET A 101 7.65 -2.67 -7.52
CA MET A 101 6.25 -2.42 -7.86
C MET A 101 5.41 -2.26 -6.60
N ILE A 102 4.51 -1.29 -6.63
CA ILE A 102 3.44 -1.10 -5.64
C ILE A 102 2.12 -1.32 -6.38
N GLY A 103 1.55 -2.53 -6.21
CA GLY A 103 0.45 -2.98 -7.07
C GLY A 103 0.87 -3.03 -8.55
N SER A 104 0.22 -2.25 -9.41
CA SER A 104 0.53 -2.14 -10.85
C SER A 104 1.51 -1.01 -11.20
N ASN A 105 1.85 -0.14 -10.25
CA ASN A 105 2.75 0.98 -10.50
C ASN A 105 4.21 0.60 -10.22
N HIS A 106 5.09 0.96 -11.15
CA HIS A 106 6.53 0.81 -11.01
C HIS A 106 7.14 2.06 -10.37
N LEU A 107 8.04 1.88 -9.41
CA LEU A 107 8.87 2.98 -8.93
C LEU A 107 9.82 3.45 -10.05
N PRO A 108 10.04 4.77 -10.20
CA PRO A 108 11.06 5.29 -11.13
C PRO A 108 12.42 4.65 -10.86
N GLU A 109 13.11 4.21 -11.91
CA GLU A 109 14.36 3.46 -11.77
C GLU A 109 15.43 4.23 -11.01
N CYS A 110 15.53 5.55 -11.24
CA CYS A 110 16.47 6.42 -10.53
C CYS A 110 16.24 6.44 -9.00
N LEU A 111 14.97 6.38 -8.56
CA LEU A 111 14.62 6.31 -7.14
C LEU A 111 14.90 4.91 -6.59
N ARG A 112 14.50 3.87 -7.32
CA ARG A 112 14.70 2.47 -6.94
C ARG A 112 16.19 2.12 -6.74
N GLU A 113 17.06 2.55 -7.67
CA GLU A 113 18.51 2.34 -7.54
C GLU A 113 19.07 2.97 -6.26
N ARG A 114 18.61 4.16 -5.90
CA ARG A 114 19.02 4.82 -4.65
C ARG A 114 18.47 4.11 -3.42
N MET A 115 17.23 3.64 -3.47
CA MET A 115 16.62 2.86 -2.38
C MET A 115 17.39 1.56 -2.10
N THR A 116 17.93 0.88 -3.12
CA THR A 116 18.72 -0.36 -2.89
C THR A 116 20.01 -0.14 -2.13
N GLN A 117 20.49 1.09 -2.05
CA GLN A 117 21.72 1.48 -1.34
C GLN A 117 21.44 2.20 -0.01
N ALA A 118 20.16 2.40 0.30
CA ALA A 118 19.73 3.16 1.47
C ALA A 118 19.83 2.34 2.76
N ALA A 119 20.06 3.02 3.87
CA ALA A 119 19.92 2.43 5.19
C ALA A 119 18.44 2.13 5.48
N ILE A 120 18.17 1.01 6.15
CA ILE A 120 16.81 0.60 6.53
C ILE A 120 16.68 0.67 8.04
N ALA A 121 15.70 1.44 8.52
CA ALA A 121 15.23 1.41 9.89
C ALA A 121 14.03 0.44 9.97
N VAL A 122 14.21 -0.66 10.69
CA VAL A 122 13.18 -1.71 10.80
C VAL A 122 12.27 -1.41 11.98
N VAL A 123 10.97 -1.39 11.73
CA VAL A 123 9.93 -1.27 12.76
C VAL A 123 9.54 -2.65 13.22
N GLU A 124 9.75 -2.92 14.50
CA GLU A 124 9.34 -4.16 15.16
C GLU A 124 8.23 -3.85 16.16
N ASP A 125 7.05 -4.40 15.87
CA ASP A 125 5.91 -4.37 16.78
C ASP A 125 5.53 -5.78 17.22
N PRO A 126 4.99 -5.95 18.44
CA PRO A 126 4.40 -7.21 18.88
C PRO A 126 3.40 -7.75 17.86
N PHE A 127 3.37 -9.06 17.71
CA PHE A 127 2.51 -9.72 16.72
C PHE A 127 1.03 -9.37 16.93
N GLU A 128 0.60 -9.28 18.19
CA GLU A 128 -0.77 -8.94 18.59
C GLU A 128 -1.17 -7.54 18.12
N ILE A 129 -0.30 -6.56 18.28
CA ILE A 129 -0.53 -5.16 17.83
C ILE A 129 -0.63 -5.10 16.31
N ARG A 130 0.18 -5.89 15.61
CA ARG A 130 0.09 -5.99 14.14
C ARG A 130 -1.24 -6.62 13.70
N LEU A 131 -1.71 -7.66 14.39
CA LEU A 131 -3.00 -8.29 14.11
C LEU A 131 -4.18 -7.31 14.35
N GLU A 132 -4.15 -6.55 15.42
CA GLU A 132 -5.17 -5.53 15.71
C GLU A 132 -5.25 -4.49 14.56
N ARG A 133 -4.11 -3.98 14.08
CA ARG A 133 -4.08 -3.05 12.94
C ARG A 133 -4.58 -3.68 11.66
N LEU A 134 -4.21 -4.92 11.38
CA LEU A 134 -4.69 -5.63 10.18
C LEU A 134 -6.19 -5.92 10.26
N ASN A 135 -6.72 -6.27 11.44
CA ASN A 135 -8.15 -6.41 11.66
C ASN A 135 -8.88 -5.10 11.37
N GLU A 136 -8.39 -3.99 11.92
CA GLU A 136 -8.96 -2.66 11.70
C GLU A 136 -8.93 -2.29 10.21
N GLU A 137 -7.78 -2.47 9.55
CA GLU A 137 -7.60 -2.03 8.16
C GLU A 137 -8.34 -2.89 7.15
N TYR A 138 -8.22 -4.23 7.24
CA TYR A 138 -8.70 -5.13 6.20
C TYR A 138 -10.15 -5.56 6.40
N PHE A 139 -10.60 -5.64 7.66
CA PHE A 139 -11.93 -6.19 7.95
C PHE A 139 -12.93 -5.13 8.39
N LEU A 140 -12.56 -4.21 9.27
CA LEU A 140 -13.48 -3.18 9.72
C LEU A 140 -13.57 -2.02 8.73
N ARG A 141 -12.43 -1.38 8.44
CA ARG A 141 -12.40 -0.20 7.56
C ARG A 141 -12.78 -0.54 6.12
N MET A 142 -12.19 -1.59 5.53
CA MET A 142 -12.52 -1.93 4.14
C MET A 142 -13.99 -2.33 3.99
N HIS A 143 -14.55 -3.10 4.93
CA HIS A 143 -15.97 -3.40 4.92
C HIS A 143 -16.82 -2.13 4.98
N HIS A 144 -16.53 -1.24 5.93
CA HIS A 144 -17.20 0.06 6.06
C HIS A 144 -17.10 0.89 4.76
N ASP A 145 -15.90 0.99 4.18
CA ASP A 145 -15.65 1.79 2.99
C ASP A 145 -16.44 1.26 1.77
N PHE A 146 -16.49 -0.07 1.59
CA PHE A 146 -17.27 -0.69 0.51
C PHE A 146 -18.77 -0.51 0.73
N THR A 147 -19.29 -0.73 1.92
CA THR A 147 -20.72 -0.55 2.21
C THR A 147 -21.15 0.91 2.12
N HIS A 148 -20.29 1.84 2.55
CA HIS A 148 -20.55 3.28 2.40
C HIS A 148 -20.60 3.71 0.92
N ALA A 149 -19.74 3.12 0.06
CA ALA A 149 -19.66 3.51 -1.35
C ALA A 149 -20.75 2.89 -2.23
N TYR A 150 -21.14 1.64 -1.95
CA TYR A 150 -22.00 0.85 -2.83
C TYR A 150 -23.33 0.44 -2.18
N GLY A 151 -23.56 0.76 -0.91
CA GLY A 151 -24.70 0.28 -0.11
C GLY A 151 -24.44 -1.10 0.49
N ASP A 152 -25.31 -1.53 1.42
CA ASP A 152 -25.04 -2.70 2.26
C ASP A 152 -24.87 -3.99 1.45
N GLU A 153 -25.77 -4.30 0.52
CA GLU A 153 -25.75 -5.55 -0.24
C GLU A 153 -24.60 -5.61 -1.24
N GLN A 154 -24.50 -4.60 -2.11
CA GLN A 154 -23.43 -4.55 -3.12
C GLN A 154 -22.07 -4.33 -2.46
N GLY A 155 -21.98 -3.47 -1.45
CA GLY A 155 -20.75 -3.22 -0.71
C GLY A 155 -20.21 -4.46 -0.03
N TRP A 156 -21.10 -5.31 0.52
CA TRP A 156 -20.72 -6.61 1.05
C TRP A 156 -20.13 -7.53 -0.03
N GLN A 157 -20.76 -7.60 -1.20
CA GLN A 157 -20.27 -8.41 -2.31
C GLN A 157 -18.88 -7.96 -2.78
N GLU A 158 -18.68 -6.66 -2.98
CA GLU A 158 -17.41 -6.07 -3.38
C GLU A 158 -16.30 -6.30 -2.32
N TYR A 159 -16.67 -6.22 -1.04
CA TYR A 159 -15.77 -6.53 0.06
C TYR A 159 -15.36 -8.01 0.07
N CYS A 160 -16.29 -8.94 -0.14
CA CYS A 160 -15.97 -10.36 -0.27
C CYS A 160 -15.03 -10.61 -1.46
N GLU A 161 -15.32 -10.00 -2.62
CA GLU A 161 -14.46 -10.11 -3.80
C GLU A 161 -13.06 -9.53 -3.57
N TYR A 162 -12.95 -8.42 -2.83
CA TYR A 162 -11.67 -7.84 -2.44
C TYR A 162 -10.80 -8.84 -1.65
N LEU A 163 -11.37 -9.51 -0.63
CA LEU A 163 -10.62 -10.49 0.18
C LEU A 163 -10.25 -11.74 -0.63
N HIS A 164 -11.17 -12.29 -1.43
CA HIS A 164 -10.90 -13.41 -2.32
C HIS A 164 -9.85 -13.08 -3.38
N HIS A 165 -9.89 -11.88 -3.95
CA HIS A 165 -8.90 -11.42 -4.90
C HIS A 165 -7.50 -11.37 -4.26
N GLY A 166 -7.37 -10.80 -3.07
CA GLY A 166 -6.12 -10.73 -2.33
C GLY A 166 -5.52 -12.11 -2.06
N LEU A 167 -6.34 -13.05 -1.59
CA LEU A 167 -5.92 -14.43 -1.35
C LEU A 167 -5.53 -15.14 -2.67
N SER A 168 -6.28 -14.92 -3.74
CA SER A 168 -6.02 -15.46 -5.07
C SER A 168 -4.70 -14.95 -5.67
N ALA A 169 -4.32 -13.70 -5.42
CA ALA A 169 -3.07 -13.12 -5.90
C ALA A 169 -1.82 -13.85 -5.40
N ILE A 170 -1.91 -14.51 -4.24
CA ILE A 170 -0.81 -15.30 -3.66
C ILE A 170 -0.96 -16.81 -3.85
N LYS A 171 -1.98 -17.28 -4.56
CA LYS A 171 -2.26 -18.71 -4.79
C LYS A 171 -1.03 -19.48 -5.29
N ARG A 172 -0.28 -18.90 -6.24
CA ARG A 172 0.93 -19.53 -6.79
C ARG A 172 2.02 -19.74 -5.72
N ARG A 173 2.15 -18.79 -4.79
CA ARG A 173 3.12 -18.87 -3.69
C ARG A 173 2.71 -19.87 -2.60
N LEU A 174 1.40 -19.97 -2.34
CA LEU A 174 0.84 -20.88 -1.34
C LEU A 174 0.84 -22.34 -1.82
N GLY A 175 0.68 -22.56 -3.12
CA GLY A 175 0.33 -23.86 -3.68
C GLY A 175 -1.17 -24.15 -3.55
N LEU A 176 -1.67 -25.08 -4.36
CA LEU A 176 -3.11 -25.33 -4.50
C LEU A 176 -3.76 -25.82 -3.20
N GLN A 177 -3.12 -26.76 -2.49
CA GLN A 177 -3.68 -27.33 -1.28
C GLN A 177 -3.88 -26.25 -0.20
N ARG A 178 -2.82 -25.53 0.15
CA ARG A 178 -2.86 -24.48 1.18
C ARG A 178 -3.81 -23.33 0.80
N TYR A 179 -3.84 -22.98 -0.48
CA TYR A 179 -4.80 -21.99 -0.98
C TYR A 179 -6.25 -22.43 -0.73
N ASN A 180 -6.61 -23.69 -1.06
CA ASN A 180 -7.96 -24.20 -0.87
C ASN A 180 -8.36 -24.25 0.62
N GLU A 181 -7.42 -24.64 1.50
CA GLU A 181 -7.65 -24.65 2.95
C GLU A 181 -7.92 -23.23 3.48
N LEU A 182 -7.11 -22.24 3.06
CA LEU A 182 -7.28 -20.86 3.50
C LEU A 182 -8.53 -20.21 2.88
N ALA A 183 -8.88 -20.53 1.65
CA ALA A 183 -10.11 -20.05 1.00
C ALA A 183 -11.36 -20.56 1.74
N ALA A 184 -11.40 -21.82 2.14
CA ALA A 184 -12.51 -22.36 2.93
C ALA A 184 -12.63 -21.68 4.31
N ARG A 185 -11.50 -21.35 4.95
CA ARG A 185 -11.52 -20.58 6.22
C ARG A 185 -11.99 -19.14 6.01
N LEU A 186 -11.61 -18.52 4.91
CA LEU A 186 -12.08 -17.18 4.52
C LEU A 186 -13.61 -17.18 4.32
N ASP A 187 -14.16 -18.17 3.60
CA ASP A 187 -15.61 -18.31 3.39
C ASP A 187 -16.37 -18.46 4.71
N THR A 188 -15.81 -19.25 5.63
CA THR A 188 -16.38 -19.43 6.98
C THR A 188 -16.35 -18.12 7.76
N ALA A 189 -15.23 -17.39 7.71
CA ALA A 189 -15.07 -16.10 8.39
C ALA A 189 -16.05 -15.04 7.85
N LEU A 190 -16.21 -14.95 6.52
CA LEU A 190 -17.18 -14.06 5.88
C LEU A 190 -18.61 -14.39 6.27
N THR A 191 -18.98 -15.67 6.32
CA THR A 191 -20.31 -16.11 6.77
C THR A 191 -20.56 -15.71 8.22
N THR A 192 -19.56 -15.87 9.10
CA THR A 192 -19.63 -15.46 10.50
C THR A 192 -19.76 -13.95 10.62
N GLN A 193 -18.96 -13.19 9.91
CA GLN A 193 -19.02 -11.72 9.91
C GLN A 193 -20.38 -11.22 9.45
N LEU A 194 -20.94 -11.79 8.36
CA LEU A 194 -22.26 -11.41 7.86
C LEU A 194 -23.37 -11.66 8.89
N THR A 195 -23.30 -12.76 9.64
CA THR A 195 -24.37 -13.16 10.56
C THR A 195 -24.25 -12.57 11.96
N THR A 196 -23.04 -12.31 12.42
CA THR A 196 -22.77 -11.88 13.80
C THR A 196 -22.13 -10.51 13.93
N GLY A 197 -21.57 -9.98 12.84
CA GLY A 197 -20.73 -8.77 12.84
C GLY A 197 -19.29 -8.99 13.35
N SER A 198 -18.94 -10.19 13.87
CA SER A 198 -17.60 -10.47 14.40
C SER A 198 -16.59 -10.72 13.28
N THR A 199 -15.42 -10.09 13.39
CA THR A 199 -14.29 -10.29 12.50
C THR A 199 -13.25 -11.30 13.00
N ASP A 200 -13.45 -11.88 14.21
CA ASP A 200 -12.48 -12.79 14.84
C ASP A 200 -12.18 -14.02 13.99
N GLY A 201 -13.16 -14.51 13.25
CA GLY A 201 -13.00 -15.65 12.33
C GLY A 201 -11.93 -15.44 11.26
N HIS A 202 -11.63 -14.19 10.90
CA HIS A 202 -10.60 -13.89 9.90
C HIS A 202 -9.18 -14.22 10.35
N LEU A 203 -8.92 -14.29 11.65
CA LEU A 203 -7.61 -14.70 12.16
C LEU A 203 -7.24 -16.13 11.72
N ALA A 204 -8.22 -17.01 11.53
CA ALA A 204 -7.98 -18.40 11.14
C ALA A 204 -7.29 -18.56 9.77
N TRP A 205 -7.49 -17.62 8.85
CA TRP A 205 -6.84 -17.63 7.54
C TRP A 205 -5.73 -16.58 7.40
N LEU A 206 -5.82 -15.45 8.13
CA LEU A 206 -4.84 -14.37 8.05
C LEU A 206 -3.52 -14.74 8.75
N VAL A 207 -3.59 -15.24 10.00
CA VAL A 207 -2.39 -15.58 10.79
C VAL A 207 -1.43 -16.52 10.05
N PRO A 208 -1.88 -17.57 9.35
CA PRO A 208 -0.98 -18.42 8.57
C PRO A 208 -0.27 -17.74 7.40
N LEU A 209 -0.64 -16.50 7.04
CA LEU A 209 -0.03 -15.72 5.96
C LEU A 209 1.04 -14.73 6.46
N LEU A 210 1.07 -14.43 7.74
CA LEU A 210 2.00 -13.49 8.40
C LEU A 210 3.24 -14.18 8.94
#